data_c3191810ec98d3d1948ab16fddd46d3f
#
_entry.id   c3191810ec98d3d1948ab16fddd46d3f
#
_cell.length_a   1.000
_cell.length_b   1.000
_cell.length_c   1.000
_cell.angle_alpha   90.00
_cell.angle_beta   90.00
_cell.angle_gamma   90.00
#
_symmetry.space_group_name_H-M   'P 1'
#
loop_
_entity.id
_entity.type
_entity.pdbx_description
1 polymer ?
#
loop_
_entity_poly.entity_id
_entity_poly.type
_entity_poly.pdbx_seq_one_letter_code
_entity_poly.pdbx_strand_id
1 'polypeptide(L)'
;KYPGIIFTPDREPGNQILEISGLRAETEDGMVLFNDVNFNVEKGDKIVFLSRDPRAMTAFFEIINGNRTPQAGKFAWGVTITTAYLPLDNTDFFESDLNLVDWLSQFGEGNEVYMKGFLGRMLFSGEEVLKKVNVLSGGEKMRCMIARMQLRNANCLILDTPTNHLDLESIQAFNNNLKTYKGNVLFSSHDHEFIETVANRIIELTPNGIIDKMMEYDEYITSDHIKEMRARMYGDN
;
A
#
# COMPACT_ATOMS: atom_id res chain seq x y z
N LYS A 1 -6.29 -2.94 -23.95
CA LYS A 1 -5.13 -3.74 -23.56
C LYS A 1 -4.83 -3.48 -22.07
N TYR A 2 -4.75 -4.54 -21.27
CA TYR A 2 -4.58 -4.45 -19.83
C TYR A 2 -3.14 -4.71 -19.43
N PRO A 3 -2.61 -4.04 -18.40
CA PRO A 3 -1.34 -4.46 -17.82
C PRO A 3 -1.48 -5.83 -17.16
N GLY A 4 -0.44 -6.66 -17.23
CA GLY A 4 -0.38 -7.97 -16.60
C GLY A 4 0.11 -7.87 -15.15
N ILE A 5 -0.74 -7.40 -14.25
CA ILE A 5 -0.39 -7.23 -12.84
C ILE A 5 -0.60 -8.55 -12.11
N ILE A 6 0.50 -9.20 -11.71
CA ILE A 6 0.47 -10.46 -10.97
C ILE A 6 1.51 -10.39 -9.85
N PHE A 7 1.06 -10.40 -8.61
CA PHE A 7 1.94 -10.50 -7.44
C PHE A 7 1.97 -11.95 -6.97
N THR A 8 3.17 -12.51 -6.91
CA THR A 8 3.37 -13.91 -6.52
C THR A 8 4.33 -13.97 -5.33
N PRO A 9 3.87 -14.39 -4.14
CA PRO A 9 4.76 -14.55 -2.99
C PRO A 9 5.78 -15.67 -3.20
N ASP A 10 7.03 -15.46 -2.80
CA ASP A 10 8.07 -16.49 -2.79
C ASP A 10 7.78 -17.57 -1.77
N ARG A 11 7.12 -17.21 -0.68
CA ARG A 11 6.69 -18.13 0.37
C ARG A 11 5.39 -17.64 0.98
N GLU A 12 4.60 -18.55 1.52
CA GLU A 12 3.44 -18.18 2.30
C GLU A 12 3.85 -17.51 3.60
N PRO A 13 3.13 -16.45 4.04
CA PRO A 13 3.38 -15.86 5.34
C PRO A 13 3.06 -16.85 6.47
N GLY A 14 3.80 -16.77 7.57
CA GLY A 14 3.47 -17.49 8.80
C GLY A 14 2.23 -16.89 9.47
N ASN A 15 1.95 -17.32 10.70
CA ASN A 15 0.76 -16.85 11.43
C ASN A 15 0.94 -15.46 12.05
N GLN A 16 2.17 -15.10 12.38
CA GLN A 16 2.49 -13.77 12.92
C GLN A 16 2.95 -12.86 11.78
N ILE A 17 2.13 -11.88 11.46
CA ILE A 17 2.39 -10.96 10.35
C ILE A 17 2.99 -9.66 10.86
N LEU A 18 2.23 -8.92 11.67
CA LEU A 18 2.62 -7.61 12.18
C LEU A 18 1.92 -7.35 13.51
N GLU A 19 2.68 -6.92 14.51
CA GLU A 19 2.14 -6.50 15.81
C GLU A 19 2.34 -5.00 15.97
N ILE A 20 1.29 -4.29 16.34
CA ILE A 20 1.30 -2.85 16.58
C ILE A 20 0.91 -2.59 18.05
N SER A 21 1.73 -1.85 18.77
CA SER A 21 1.52 -1.59 20.21
C SER A 21 1.71 -0.12 20.54
N GLY A 22 0.63 0.55 20.93
CA GLY A 22 0.64 1.91 21.46
C GLY A 22 1.17 2.97 20.49
N LEU A 23 0.97 2.78 19.19
CA LEU A 23 1.58 3.63 18.17
C LEU A 23 0.95 5.02 18.16
N ARG A 24 1.80 6.06 18.08
CA ARG A 24 1.40 7.47 18.01
C ARG A 24 2.19 8.19 16.93
N ALA A 25 1.52 8.99 16.14
CA ALA A 25 2.16 9.88 15.16
C ALA A 25 1.55 11.28 15.21
N GLU A 26 2.40 12.28 15.07
CA GLU A 26 2.04 13.70 15.02
C GLU A 26 2.60 14.33 13.75
N THR A 27 1.97 15.42 13.31
CA THR A 27 2.55 16.30 12.29
C THR A 27 3.72 17.11 12.89
N GLU A 28 4.50 17.78 12.05
CA GLU A 28 5.61 18.62 12.51
C GLU A 28 5.15 19.73 13.46
N ASP A 29 3.95 20.26 13.26
CA ASP A 29 3.34 21.30 14.11
C ASP A 29 2.60 20.72 15.33
N GLY A 30 2.73 19.44 15.60
CA GLY A 30 2.24 18.80 16.82
C GLY A 30 0.79 18.33 16.78
N MET A 31 0.12 18.35 15.63
CA MET A 31 -1.22 17.80 15.50
C MET A 31 -1.18 16.27 15.55
N VAL A 32 -2.02 15.67 16.39
CA VAL A 32 -2.09 14.21 16.54
C VAL A 32 -2.81 13.62 15.34
N LEU A 33 -2.12 12.77 14.58
CA LEU A 33 -2.68 12.01 13.48
C LEU A 33 -3.37 10.74 13.97
N PHE A 34 -2.71 10.00 14.84
CA PHE A 34 -3.27 8.86 15.56
C PHE A 34 -2.52 8.64 16.86
N ASN A 35 -3.18 7.98 17.81
CA ASN A 35 -2.63 7.71 19.13
C ASN A 35 -3.20 6.41 19.68
N ASP A 36 -2.40 5.73 20.49
CA ASP A 36 -2.75 4.48 21.17
C ASP A 36 -3.31 3.45 20.18
N VAL A 37 -2.58 3.24 19.10
CA VAL A 37 -2.97 2.29 18.05
C VAL A 37 -2.42 0.91 18.41
N ASN A 38 -3.33 -0.04 18.61
CA ASN A 38 -3.02 -1.41 19.02
C ASN A 38 -3.81 -2.39 18.17
N PHE A 39 -3.12 -3.25 17.42
CA PHE A 39 -3.73 -4.37 16.70
C PHE A 39 -2.66 -5.32 16.20
N ASN A 40 -3.10 -6.51 15.81
CA ASN A 40 -2.26 -7.50 15.14
C ASN A 40 -2.84 -7.79 13.75
N VAL A 41 -1.95 -7.97 12.79
CA VAL A 41 -2.33 -8.44 11.45
C VAL A 41 -2.26 -9.95 11.45
N GLU A 42 -3.35 -10.58 11.02
CA GLU A 42 -3.51 -12.02 10.95
C GLU A 42 -3.27 -12.51 9.51
N LYS A 43 -2.94 -13.79 9.38
CA LYS A 43 -2.80 -14.42 8.06
C LYS A 43 -4.10 -14.29 7.27
N GLY A 44 -3.99 -13.84 6.02
CA GLY A 44 -5.15 -13.62 5.14
C GLY A 44 -5.80 -12.26 5.26
N ASP A 45 -5.39 -11.43 6.21
CA ASP A 45 -5.94 -10.08 6.34
C ASP A 45 -5.59 -9.21 5.14
N LYS A 46 -6.60 -8.57 4.59
CA LYS A 46 -6.48 -7.51 3.60
C LYS A 46 -7.16 -6.29 4.19
N ILE A 47 -6.36 -5.39 4.74
CA ILE A 47 -6.84 -4.31 5.59
C ILE A 47 -6.81 -3.00 4.83
N VAL A 48 -7.97 -2.32 4.76
CA VAL A 48 -8.02 -0.92 4.37
C VAL A 48 -7.88 -0.06 5.61
N PHE A 49 -6.96 0.90 5.54
CA PHE A 49 -6.77 1.91 6.59
C PHE A 49 -7.51 3.18 6.19
N LEU A 50 -8.30 3.71 7.12
CA LEU A 50 -9.07 4.92 6.94
C LEU A 50 -8.64 5.95 7.99
N SER A 51 -8.80 7.22 7.67
CA SER A 51 -8.74 8.34 8.61
C SER A 51 -9.37 9.56 7.96
N ARG A 52 -9.86 10.49 8.78
CA ARG A 52 -10.31 11.81 8.28
C ARG A 52 -9.16 12.62 7.70
N ASP A 53 -7.93 12.40 8.19
CA ASP A 53 -6.73 13.03 7.66
C ASP A 53 -5.90 11.98 6.91
N PRO A 54 -5.75 12.10 5.58
CA PRO A 54 -4.98 11.12 4.81
C PRO A 54 -3.50 11.04 5.23
N ARG A 55 -2.96 12.06 5.88
CA ARG A 55 -1.59 12.02 6.42
C ARG A 55 -1.42 10.94 7.48
N ALA A 56 -2.50 10.54 8.15
CA ALA A 56 -2.46 9.46 9.14
C ALA A 56 -2.08 8.13 8.50
N MET A 57 -2.68 7.77 7.36
CA MET A 57 -2.34 6.53 6.66
C MET A 57 -0.92 6.55 6.15
N THR A 58 -0.49 7.65 5.52
CA THR A 58 0.88 7.79 5.04
C THR A 58 1.89 7.67 6.18
N ALA A 59 1.63 8.33 7.32
CA ALA A 59 2.48 8.23 8.51
C ALA A 59 2.57 6.78 9.01
N PHE A 60 1.45 6.07 9.07
CA PHE A 60 1.41 4.68 9.50
C PHE A 60 2.27 3.79 8.58
N PHE A 61 2.10 3.91 7.27
CA PHE A 61 2.87 3.13 6.31
C PHE A 61 4.36 3.45 6.36
N GLU A 62 4.73 4.72 6.47
CA GLU A 62 6.13 5.13 6.62
C GLU A 62 6.76 4.54 7.89
N ILE A 63 6.02 4.51 9.00
CA ILE A 63 6.50 3.95 10.26
C ILE A 63 6.78 2.46 10.12
N ILE A 64 5.84 1.68 9.62
CA ILE A 64 6.02 0.23 9.52
C ILE A 64 7.05 -0.18 8.46
N ASN A 65 7.39 0.71 7.55
CA ASN A 65 8.48 0.52 6.59
C ASN A 65 9.84 1.04 7.09
N GLY A 66 9.89 1.57 8.32
CA GLY A 66 11.13 2.05 8.90
C GLY A 66 11.60 3.41 8.41
N ASN A 67 10.74 4.14 7.68
CA ASN A 67 11.08 5.44 7.10
C ASN A 67 10.71 6.63 7.99
N ARG A 68 10.03 6.36 9.09
CA ARG A 68 9.59 7.38 10.04
C ARG A 68 9.59 6.82 11.45
N THR A 69 10.06 7.62 12.40
CA THR A 69 10.03 7.27 13.83
C THR A 69 8.69 7.72 14.42
N PRO A 70 7.93 6.83 15.09
CA PRO A 70 6.70 7.25 15.77
C PRO A 70 7.01 8.06 17.02
N GLN A 71 6.09 8.91 17.46
CA GLN A 71 6.20 9.64 18.71
C GLN A 71 6.09 8.73 19.93
N ALA A 72 5.38 7.61 19.82
CA ALA A 72 5.28 6.58 20.86
C ALA A 72 4.93 5.24 20.23
N GLY A 73 5.14 4.18 21.01
CA GLY A 73 4.77 2.83 20.61
C GLY A 73 5.84 2.13 19.78
N LYS A 74 5.49 0.92 19.36
CA LYS A 74 6.40 0.04 18.62
C LYS A 74 5.64 -0.88 17.69
N PHE A 75 6.35 -1.47 16.74
CA PHE A 75 5.82 -2.48 15.85
C PHE A 75 6.84 -3.60 15.65
N ALA A 76 6.36 -4.78 15.29
CA ALA A 76 7.22 -5.91 15.00
C ALA A 76 6.65 -6.75 13.86
N TRP A 77 7.46 -6.95 12.83
CA TRP A 77 7.14 -7.84 11.71
C TRP A 77 7.45 -9.30 12.08
N GLY A 78 6.62 -10.22 11.62
CA GLY A 78 6.91 -11.64 11.70
C GLY A 78 8.15 -12.01 10.88
N VAL A 79 8.91 -13.00 11.35
CA VAL A 79 10.21 -13.38 10.75
C VAL A 79 10.11 -13.91 9.32
N THR A 80 8.93 -14.39 8.92
CA THR A 80 8.71 -14.94 7.57
C THR A 80 8.18 -13.90 6.58
N ILE A 81 7.97 -12.66 7.02
CA ILE A 81 7.30 -11.64 6.22
C ILE A 81 8.30 -10.88 5.37
N THR A 82 7.98 -10.79 4.09
CA THR A 82 8.66 -9.96 3.10
C THR A 82 7.68 -8.92 2.59
N THR A 83 8.12 -7.67 2.51
CA THR A 83 7.25 -6.55 2.17
C THR A 83 7.62 -5.93 0.83
N ALA A 84 6.60 -5.42 0.13
CA ALA A 84 6.78 -4.51 -1.00
C ALA A 84 5.92 -3.28 -0.74
N TYR A 85 6.53 -2.11 -0.82
CA TYR A 85 5.91 -0.85 -0.48
C TYR A 85 5.71 0.03 -1.70
N LEU A 86 4.48 0.49 -1.90
CA LEU A 86 4.13 1.50 -2.89
C LEU A 86 3.79 2.80 -2.13
N PRO A 87 4.75 3.75 -2.04
CA PRO A 87 4.53 5.00 -1.32
C PRO A 87 3.59 5.94 -2.08
N LEU A 88 2.99 6.88 -1.37
CA LEU A 88 2.14 7.92 -1.98
C LEU A 88 2.95 8.80 -2.92
N ASP A 89 4.14 9.22 -2.50
CA ASP A 89 5.07 10.03 -3.29
C ASP A 89 6.23 9.17 -3.79
N ASN A 90 6.31 9.01 -5.10
CA ASN A 90 7.36 8.24 -5.76
C ASN A 90 8.44 9.11 -6.43
N THR A 91 8.44 10.42 -6.19
CA THR A 91 9.30 11.38 -6.89
C THR A 91 10.78 10.99 -6.83
N ASP A 92 11.25 10.59 -5.65
CA ASP A 92 12.66 10.24 -5.43
C ASP A 92 13.14 9.05 -6.25
N PHE A 93 12.23 8.19 -6.70
CA PHE A 93 12.56 7.01 -7.51
C PHE A 93 12.92 7.36 -8.95
N PHE A 94 12.57 8.55 -9.44
CA PHE A 94 12.65 8.92 -10.85
C PHE A 94 13.53 10.13 -11.15
N GLU A 95 14.45 10.45 -10.27
CA GLU A 95 15.34 11.62 -10.41
C GLU A 95 16.57 11.36 -11.28
N SER A 96 16.91 10.08 -11.52
CA SER A 96 18.06 9.71 -12.32
C SER A 96 17.76 9.78 -13.84
N ASP A 97 18.80 9.67 -14.65
CA ASP A 97 18.69 9.58 -16.11
C ASP A 97 18.80 8.15 -16.64
N LEU A 98 18.63 7.16 -15.76
CA LEU A 98 18.62 5.75 -16.16
C LEU A 98 17.45 5.47 -17.12
N ASN A 99 17.62 4.54 -18.04
CA ASN A 99 16.51 4.00 -18.79
C ASN A 99 15.69 3.03 -17.91
N LEU A 100 14.51 2.63 -18.38
CA LEU A 100 13.60 1.80 -17.58
C LEU A 100 14.22 0.45 -17.19
N VAL A 101 14.95 -0.18 -18.08
CA VAL A 101 15.59 -1.48 -17.82
C VAL A 101 16.64 -1.37 -16.71
N ASP A 102 17.53 -0.39 -16.82
CA ASP A 102 18.57 -0.17 -15.83
C ASP A 102 18.00 0.28 -14.50
N TRP A 103 16.94 1.10 -14.55
CA TRP A 103 16.22 1.52 -13.35
C TRP A 103 15.61 0.32 -12.62
N LEU A 104 14.88 -0.55 -13.34
CA LEU A 104 14.24 -1.72 -12.74
C LEU A 104 15.28 -2.69 -12.18
N SER A 105 16.42 -2.81 -12.84
CA SER A 105 17.52 -3.70 -12.44
C SER A 105 18.13 -3.38 -11.08
N GLN A 106 17.92 -2.17 -10.56
CA GLN A 106 18.34 -1.78 -9.20
C GLN A 106 17.60 -2.54 -8.09
N PHE A 107 16.42 -3.09 -8.39
CA PHE A 107 15.47 -3.58 -7.38
C PHE A 107 15.39 -5.11 -7.31
N GLY A 108 16.11 -5.82 -8.14
CA GLY A 108 16.11 -7.27 -8.12
C GLY A 108 17.13 -7.85 -9.06
N GLU A 109 17.32 -9.16 -8.98
CA GLU A 109 18.25 -9.90 -9.84
C GLU A 109 17.57 -10.36 -11.12
N GLY A 110 18.32 -10.44 -12.18
CA GLY A 110 17.86 -10.91 -13.47
C GLY A 110 18.56 -10.18 -14.61
N ASN A 111 18.53 -10.79 -15.80
CA ASN A 111 19.11 -10.17 -16.99
C ASN A 111 18.16 -9.16 -17.64
N GLU A 112 18.62 -8.52 -18.69
CA GLU A 112 17.84 -7.54 -19.45
C GLU A 112 16.51 -8.10 -19.97
N VAL A 113 16.52 -9.33 -20.48
CA VAL A 113 15.31 -9.98 -21.01
C VAL A 113 14.27 -10.18 -19.90
N TYR A 114 14.72 -10.59 -18.73
CA TYR A 114 13.87 -10.78 -17.55
C TYR A 114 13.22 -9.44 -17.13
N MET A 115 14.01 -8.37 -17.05
CA MET A 115 13.51 -7.03 -16.70
C MET A 115 12.54 -6.50 -17.75
N LYS A 116 12.83 -6.68 -19.03
CA LYS A 116 11.93 -6.31 -20.13
C LYS A 116 10.60 -7.07 -20.04
N GLY A 117 10.60 -8.29 -19.53
CA GLY A 117 9.39 -9.08 -19.31
C GLY A 117 8.43 -8.39 -18.33
N PHE A 118 8.94 -7.89 -17.22
CA PHE A 118 8.13 -7.14 -16.25
C PHE A 118 7.61 -5.82 -16.82
N LEU A 119 8.47 -5.09 -17.51
CA LEU A 119 8.10 -3.82 -18.16
C LEU A 119 7.07 -4.06 -19.26
N GLY A 120 7.19 -5.13 -20.02
CA GLY A 120 6.23 -5.51 -21.07
C GLY A 120 4.85 -5.79 -20.51
N ARG A 121 4.76 -6.47 -19.36
CA ARG A 121 3.49 -6.68 -18.65
C ARG A 121 2.84 -5.36 -18.24
N MET A 122 3.64 -4.35 -17.94
CA MET A 122 3.15 -3.01 -17.62
C MET A 122 2.99 -2.11 -18.83
N LEU A 123 2.91 -2.72 -20.02
CA LEU A 123 2.64 -2.08 -21.32
C LEU A 123 3.76 -1.20 -21.85
N PHE A 124 4.98 -1.37 -21.37
CA PHE A 124 6.17 -0.78 -21.96
C PHE A 124 6.75 -1.75 -23.00
N SER A 125 6.77 -1.35 -24.25
CA SER A 125 7.22 -2.22 -25.34
C SER A 125 8.19 -1.50 -26.26
N GLY A 126 9.00 -2.30 -26.99
CA GLY A 126 9.94 -1.80 -27.99
C GLY A 126 10.92 -0.80 -27.41
N GLU A 127 11.00 0.36 -28.01
CA GLU A 127 11.94 1.42 -27.60
C GLU A 127 11.53 2.15 -26.33
N GLU A 128 10.29 1.96 -25.86
CA GLU A 128 9.81 2.61 -24.63
C GLU A 128 10.65 2.24 -23.41
N VAL A 129 11.19 1.02 -23.37
CA VAL A 129 12.05 0.58 -22.29
C VAL A 129 13.40 1.33 -22.22
N LEU A 130 13.75 2.05 -23.30
CA LEU A 130 14.95 2.88 -23.38
C LEU A 130 14.68 4.34 -22.97
N LYS A 131 13.45 4.71 -22.69
CA LYS A 131 13.13 6.04 -22.15
C LYS A 131 13.84 6.25 -20.83
N LYS A 132 14.26 7.48 -20.58
CA LYS A 132 14.79 7.87 -19.28
C LYS A 132 13.65 8.03 -18.28
N VAL A 133 13.88 7.54 -17.07
CA VAL A 133 12.83 7.56 -16.02
C VAL A 133 12.44 8.98 -15.59
N ASN A 134 13.34 9.94 -15.75
CA ASN A 134 13.06 11.34 -15.36
C ASN A 134 12.12 12.09 -16.33
N VAL A 135 11.75 11.50 -17.46
CA VAL A 135 10.81 12.11 -18.41
C VAL A 135 9.45 11.41 -18.47
N LEU A 136 9.21 10.45 -17.60
CA LEU A 136 7.97 9.69 -17.57
C LEU A 136 6.78 10.52 -17.07
N SER A 137 5.59 10.21 -17.58
CA SER A 137 4.32 10.71 -17.04
C SER A 137 4.02 10.09 -15.67
N GLY A 138 3.06 10.66 -14.93
CA GLY A 138 2.62 10.11 -13.66
C GLY A 138 2.12 8.67 -13.76
N GLY A 139 1.34 8.35 -14.79
CA GLY A 139 0.85 7.00 -15.04
C GLY A 139 1.97 6.02 -15.39
N GLU A 140 2.93 6.46 -16.22
CA GLU A 140 4.09 5.65 -16.57
C GLU A 140 4.96 5.37 -15.33
N LYS A 141 5.20 6.37 -14.49
CA LYS A 141 5.91 6.21 -13.21
C LYS A 141 5.22 5.19 -12.32
N MET A 142 3.90 5.27 -12.20
CA MET A 142 3.14 4.32 -11.39
C MET A 142 3.26 2.89 -11.93
N ARG A 143 3.19 2.70 -13.25
CA ARG A 143 3.39 1.38 -13.87
C ARG A 143 4.80 0.83 -13.62
N CYS A 144 5.81 1.69 -13.62
CA CYS A 144 7.18 1.31 -13.22
C CYS A 144 7.23 0.86 -11.76
N MET A 145 6.58 1.58 -10.86
CA MET A 145 6.53 1.21 -9.43
C MET A 145 5.85 -0.15 -9.23
N ILE A 146 4.80 -0.44 -9.98
CA ILE A 146 4.12 -1.74 -9.94
C ILE A 146 5.04 -2.85 -10.47
N ALA A 147 5.77 -2.62 -11.55
CA ALA A 147 6.76 -3.56 -12.07
C ALA A 147 7.82 -3.88 -11.00
N ARG A 148 8.34 -2.87 -10.34
CA ARG A 148 9.28 -3.00 -9.24
C ARG A 148 8.73 -3.87 -8.11
N MET A 149 7.48 -3.67 -7.74
CA MET A 149 6.83 -4.45 -6.69
C MET A 149 6.67 -5.93 -7.08
N GLN A 150 6.30 -6.21 -8.33
CA GLN A 150 6.17 -7.58 -8.82
C GLN A 150 7.50 -8.33 -8.78
N LEU A 151 8.59 -7.64 -9.06
CA LEU A 151 9.95 -8.19 -9.05
C LEU A 151 10.33 -8.72 -7.65
N ARG A 152 9.75 -8.17 -6.61
CA ARG A 152 10.11 -8.46 -5.24
C ARG A 152 9.54 -9.77 -4.69
N ASN A 153 8.46 -10.28 -5.25
CA ASN A 153 7.78 -11.51 -4.82
C ASN A 153 7.42 -11.51 -3.31
N ALA A 154 7.02 -10.36 -2.79
CA ALA A 154 6.68 -10.20 -1.38
C ALA A 154 5.40 -10.93 -0.99
N ASN A 155 5.29 -11.33 0.27
CA ASN A 155 4.09 -11.94 0.83
C ASN A 155 3.21 -10.95 1.63
N CYS A 156 3.61 -9.69 1.71
CA CYS A 156 2.82 -8.60 2.26
C CYS A 156 3.01 -7.34 1.42
N LEU A 157 1.92 -6.81 0.89
CA LEU A 157 1.93 -5.59 0.10
C LEU A 157 1.44 -4.42 0.95
N ILE A 158 2.16 -3.29 0.88
CA ILE A 158 1.80 -2.05 1.56
C ILE A 158 1.59 -0.99 0.48
N LEU A 159 0.35 -0.51 0.35
CA LEU A 159 -0.07 0.30 -0.78
C LEU A 159 -0.71 1.60 -0.30
N ASP A 160 -0.02 2.71 -0.47
CA ASP A 160 -0.57 4.03 -0.13
C ASP A 160 -1.24 4.66 -1.36
N THR A 161 -2.56 4.59 -1.40
CA THR A 161 -3.41 5.11 -2.47
C THR A 161 -2.96 4.63 -3.87
N PRO A 162 -2.95 3.30 -4.08
CA PRO A 162 -2.31 2.69 -5.25
C PRO A 162 -2.99 3.01 -6.58
N THR A 163 -4.24 3.48 -6.56
CA THR A 163 -5.00 3.78 -7.77
C THR A 163 -4.79 5.20 -8.28
N ASN A 164 -4.05 6.04 -7.54
CA ASN A 164 -3.66 7.36 -8.02
C ASN A 164 -2.82 7.25 -9.29
N HIS A 165 -3.13 8.09 -10.28
CA HIS A 165 -2.43 8.16 -11.56
C HIS A 165 -2.55 6.91 -12.45
N LEU A 166 -3.39 5.95 -12.09
CA LEU A 166 -3.70 4.81 -12.96
C LEU A 166 -4.96 5.08 -13.78
N ASP A 167 -4.97 4.58 -14.99
CA ASP A 167 -6.19 4.55 -15.80
C ASP A 167 -7.15 3.46 -15.29
N LEU A 168 -8.39 3.51 -15.76
CA LEU A 168 -9.45 2.60 -15.31
C LEU A 168 -9.09 1.13 -15.54
N GLU A 169 -8.47 0.81 -16.67
CA GLU A 169 -8.09 -0.57 -17.01
C GLU A 169 -6.99 -1.09 -16.07
N SER A 170 -6.03 -0.23 -15.76
CA SER A 170 -4.95 -0.57 -14.81
C SER A 170 -5.49 -0.76 -13.39
N ILE A 171 -6.42 0.09 -12.96
CA ILE A 171 -7.10 -0.04 -11.65
C ILE A 171 -7.81 -1.40 -11.58
N GLN A 172 -8.52 -1.77 -12.63
CA GLN A 172 -9.25 -3.04 -12.68
C GLN A 172 -8.32 -4.25 -12.63
N ALA A 173 -7.22 -4.20 -13.38
CA ALA A 173 -6.21 -5.27 -13.37
C ALA A 173 -5.56 -5.41 -11.99
N PHE A 174 -5.27 -4.29 -11.33
CA PHE A 174 -4.74 -4.26 -9.98
C PHE A 174 -5.72 -4.88 -8.98
N ASN A 175 -6.96 -4.44 -9.02
CA ASN A 175 -8.06 -4.92 -8.19
C ASN A 175 -8.25 -6.44 -8.34
N ASN A 176 -8.34 -6.93 -9.57
CA ASN A 176 -8.54 -8.36 -9.83
C ASN A 176 -7.41 -9.21 -9.29
N ASN A 177 -6.17 -8.74 -9.37
CA ASN A 177 -5.04 -9.48 -8.82
C ASN A 177 -5.03 -9.47 -7.29
N LEU A 178 -5.26 -8.33 -6.67
CA LEU A 178 -5.28 -8.23 -5.19
C LEU A 178 -6.38 -9.06 -4.55
N LYS A 179 -7.49 -9.25 -5.26
CA LYS A 179 -8.60 -10.09 -4.83
C LYS A 179 -8.18 -11.54 -4.58
N THR A 180 -7.32 -12.06 -5.43
CA THR A 180 -6.86 -13.45 -5.39
C THR A 180 -5.46 -13.62 -4.81
N TYR A 181 -4.77 -12.53 -4.52
CA TYR A 181 -3.44 -12.53 -3.95
C TYR A 181 -3.41 -13.30 -2.62
N LYS A 182 -2.43 -14.20 -2.46
CA LYS A 182 -2.35 -15.13 -1.32
C LYS A 182 -1.65 -14.53 -0.10
N GLY A 183 -1.03 -13.38 -0.22
CA GLY A 183 -0.39 -12.68 0.89
C GLY A 183 -1.33 -11.69 1.58
N ASN A 184 -0.76 -10.92 2.50
CA ASN A 184 -1.45 -9.84 3.17
C ASN A 184 -1.40 -8.55 2.35
N VAL A 185 -2.43 -7.73 2.48
CA VAL A 185 -2.47 -6.39 1.87
C VAL A 185 -2.84 -5.38 2.94
N LEU A 186 -2.02 -4.35 3.09
CA LEU A 186 -2.26 -3.20 3.96
C LEU A 186 -2.33 -1.98 3.05
N PHE A 187 -3.47 -1.32 2.96
CA PHE A 187 -3.63 -0.28 1.95
C PHE A 187 -4.55 0.86 2.38
N SER A 188 -4.47 1.96 1.66
CA SER A 188 -5.42 3.07 1.68
C SER A 188 -5.93 3.31 0.27
N SER A 189 -7.15 3.81 0.14
CA SER A 189 -7.74 4.14 -1.16
C SER A 189 -8.91 5.12 -1.00
N HIS A 190 -9.16 5.92 -2.03
CA HIS A 190 -10.37 6.74 -2.19
C HIS A 190 -11.37 6.07 -3.14
N ASP A 191 -11.00 4.97 -3.75
CA ASP A 191 -11.83 4.23 -4.71
C ASP A 191 -12.73 3.26 -3.94
N HIS A 192 -14.04 3.54 -3.93
CA HIS A 192 -15.03 2.76 -3.20
C HIS A 192 -15.06 1.30 -3.64
N GLU A 193 -15.10 1.06 -4.94
CA GLU A 193 -15.15 -0.30 -5.50
C GLU A 193 -13.87 -1.08 -5.18
N PHE A 194 -12.72 -0.41 -5.24
CA PHE A 194 -11.45 -1.02 -4.88
C PHE A 194 -11.44 -1.49 -3.43
N ILE A 195 -11.92 -0.66 -2.51
CA ILE A 195 -12.04 -1.02 -1.09
C ILE A 195 -12.99 -2.20 -0.91
N GLU A 196 -14.19 -2.12 -1.48
CA GLU A 196 -15.21 -3.17 -1.37
C GLU A 196 -14.70 -4.53 -1.86
N THR A 197 -13.94 -4.51 -2.94
CA THR A 197 -13.50 -5.75 -3.59
C THR A 197 -12.30 -6.39 -2.88
N VAL A 198 -11.38 -5.58 -2.35
CA VAL A 198 -10.10 -6.07 -1.82
C VAL A 198 -10.13 -6.28 -0.30
N ALA A 199 -10.72 -5.37 0.45
CA ALA A 199 -10.63 -5.38 1.91
C ALA A 199 -11.55 -6.42 2.55
N ASN A 200 -11.01 -7.15 3.54
CA ASN A 200 -11.80 -8.00 4.43
C ASN A 200 -11.76 -7.51 5.88
N ARG A 201 -11.05 -6.42 6.15
CA ARG A 201 -10.95 -5.80 7.46
C ARG A 201 -10.73 -4.31 7.29
N ILE A 202 -11.35 -3.51 8.16
CA ILE A 202 -11.28 -2.05 8.14
C ILE A 202 -10.68 -1.59 9.46
N ILE A 203 -9.63 -0.76 9.38
CA ILE A 203 -9.06 -0.10 10.55
C ILE A 203 -9.05 1.40 10.31
N GLU A 204 -9.77 2.14 11.14
CA GLU A 204 -9.74 3.60 11.11
C GLU A 204 -8.81 4.12 12.17
N LEU A 205 -7.82 4.90 11.76
CA LEU A 205 -6.81 5.51 12.63
C LEU A 205 -7.33 6.86 13.12
N THR A 206 -7.38 7.06 14.44
CA THR A 206 -7.92 8.27 15.05
C THR A 206 -7.01 8.81 16.14
N PRO A 207 -7.16 10.08 16.56
CA PRO A 207 -6.40 10.62 17.67
C PRO A 207 -6.64 9.93 19.04
N ASN A 208 -7.68 9.11 19.15
CA ASN A 208 -8.07 8.46 20.40
C ASN A 208 -8.17 6.92 20.27
N GLY A 209 -7.36 6.31 19.45
CA GLY A 209 -7.34 4.88 19.23
C GLY A 209 -7.79 4.49 17.82
N ILE A 210 -8.32 3.29 17.67
CA ILE A 210 -8.76 2.78 16.37
C ILE A 210 -10.20 2.27 16.43
N ILE A 211 -10.81 2.22 15.25
CA ILE A 211 -12.01 1.41 15.00
C ILE A 211 -11.56 0.26 14.12
N ASP A 212 -11.78 -0.97 14.56
CA ASP A 212 -11.30 -2.18 13.89
C ASP A 212 -12.47 -3.12 13.68
N LYS A 213 -12.87 -3.32 12.42
CA LYS A 213 -14.06 -4.10 12.08
C LYS A 213 -13.81 -5.02 10.89
N MET A 214 -14.27 -6.27 11.03
CA MET A 214 -14.40 -7.21 9.92
C MET A 214 -15.80 -7.12 9.34
N MET A 215 -16.02 -6.12 8.50
CA MET A 215 -17.32 -5.87 7.87
C MET A 215 -17.13 -5.24 6.50
N GLU A 216 -18.18 -5.23 5.71
CA GLU A 216 -18.15 -4.62 4.38
C GLU A 216 -18.05 -3.09 4.48
N TYR A 217 -17.35 -2.48 3.53
CA TYR A 217 -17.11 -1.05 3.54
C TYR A 217 -18.42 -0.25 3.44
N ASP A 218 -19.38 -0.68 2.61
CA ASP A 218 -20.70 -0.05 2.50
C ASP A 218 -21.44 -0.05 3.84
N GLU A 219 -21.39 -1.16 4.56
CA GLU A 219 -21.98 -1.28 5.88
C GLU A 219 -21.29 -0.35 6.88
N TYR A 220 -19.97 -0.28 6.83
CA TYR A 220 -19.16 0.57 7.71
C TYR A 220 -19.54 2.04 7.56
N ILE A 221 -19.59 2.56 6.35
CA ILE A 221 -19.83 3.98 6.09
C ILE A 221 -21.29 4.40 6.30
N THR A 222 -22.25 3.46 6.31
CA THR A 222 -23.66 3.74 6.51
C THR A 222 -24.18 3.42 7.92
N SER A 223 -23.39 2.72 8.73
CA SER A 223 -23.77 2.33 10.07
C SER A 223 -23.85 3.51 11.03
N ASP A 224 -24.99 3.68 11.69
CA ASP A 224 -25.17 4.70 12.73
C ASP A 224 -24.25 4.43 13.94
N HIS A 225 -24.07 3.16 14.28
CA HIS A 225 -23.16 2.75 15.35
C HIS A 225 -21.71 3.18 15.08
N ILE A 226 -21.23 2.96 13.85
CA ILE A 226 -19.90 3.40 13.44
C ILE A 226 -19.81 4.93 13.46
N LYS A 227 -20.83 5.64 13.01
CA LYS A 227 -20.86 7.12 13.06
C LYS A 227 -20.72 7.63 14.50
N GLU A 228 -21.37 6.99 15.45
CA GLU A 228 -21.25 7.33 16.87
C GLU A 228 -19.84 7.04 17.40
N MET A 229 -19.28 5.90 17.06
CA MET A 229 -17.90 5.56 17.43
C MET A 229 -16.90 6.57 16.85
N ARG A 230 -17.06 6.94 15.59
CA ARG A 230 -16.20 7.94 14.93
C ARG A 230 -16.28 9.30 15.61
N ALA A 231 -17.49 9.75 15.95
CA ALA A 231 -17.68 11.00 16.66
C ALA A 231 -16.89 11.03 17.97
N ARG A 232 -16.97 9.96 18.76
CA ARG A 232 -16.21 9.83 20.01
C ARG A 232 -14.70 9.79 19.79
N MET A 233 -14.26 8.99 18.84
CA MET A 233 -12.83 8.78 18.57
C MET A 233 -12.14 10.02 18.01
N TYR A 234 -12.86 10.84 17.25
CA TYR A 234 -12.35 12.10 16.73
C TYR A 234 -12.63 13.30 17.65
N GLY A 235 -13.36 13.09 18.73
CA GLY A 235 -13.67 14.16 19.69
C GLY A 235 -14.72 15.14 19.20
N ASP A 236 -15.64 14.72 18.35
CA ASP A 236 -16.76 15.53 17.89
C ASP A 236 -17.77 15.74 19.04
N ASN A 237 -18.34 16.95 19.12
CA ASN A 237 -19.35 17.31 20.11
C ASN A 237 -20.76 16.98 19.62
#